data_de8ac8c70ca3511ebd1f15c748e9d759
#
_entry.id   de8ac8c70ca3511ebd1f15c748e9d759
#
_cell.length_a   1.000
_cell.length_b   1.000
_cell.length_c   1.000
_cell.angle_alpha   90.00
_cell.angle_beta   90.00
_cell.angle_gamma   90.00
#
_symmetry.space_group_name_H-M   'P 1'
#
loop_
_entity.id
_entity.type
_entity.pdbx_description
1 polymer ?
#
loop_
_entity_poly.entity_id
_entity_poly.type
_entity_poly.pdbx_seq_one_letter_code
_entity_poly.pdbx_strand_id
1 'polypeptide(L)'
;MPKRHAASEPEFDLPARIIWEPDDKEMILIGGGTFTMGRDDGPENQRPANEVSLSAFYIDRYPVTQAEYSRFVQATAYPIPCYRVEWLNTHEYNWSTETHSPPADKLDHPVVLVTWEDACTYAAWALKRLPTEAEWERAARGTDGRRWPWGNEFRQEACNTYGLGIGRTTAVYRFSPHGDSPEGVGDMVGNVWEWTSSLYRPYPYAPEDGREDPEGQGWRVLRGGSWFNDQTMASATARLDGDFVFFTNVGFRCAVPAEVVAAALQGCAQKDS
;
A
#
# COMPACT_ATOMS: atom_id res chain seq x y z
N MET A 1 -17.09 -9.07 -40.81
CA MET A 1 -17.42 -9.13 -39.39
C MET A 1 -17.16 -7.74 -38.83
N PRO A 2 -18.10 -7.04 -38.19
CA PRO A 2 -17.86 -5.72 -37.66
C PRO A 2 -16.94 -5.83 -36.42
N LYS A 3 -15.91 -5.00 -36.38
CA LYS A 3 -15.03 -4.85 -35.21
C LYS A 3 -15.89 -4.28 -34.09
N ARG A 4 -15.96 -4.99 -32.95
CA ARG A 4 -16.51 -4.45 -31.72
C ARG A 4 -15.59 -3.28 -31.32
N HIS A 5 -16.09 -2.04 -31.37
CA HIS A 5 -15.49 -0.94 -30.65
C HIS A 5 -15.56 -1.28 -29.17
N ALA A 6 -14.41 -1.26 -28.49
CA ALA A 6 -14.38 -1.23 -27.04
C ALA A 6 -15.25 -0.04 -26.60
N ALA A 7 -16.27 -0.30 -25.79
CA ALA A 7 -17.05 0.76 -25.18
C ALA A 7 -16.05 1.57 -24.33
N SER A 8 -16.00 2.89 -24.58
CA SER A 8 -15.32 3.81 -23.68
C SER A 8 -15.92 3.62 -22.29
N GLU A 9 -15.08 3.37 -21.28
CA GLU A 9 -15.53 3.37 -19.89
C GLU A 9 -16.25 4.71 -19.63
N PRO A 10 -17.36 4.71 -18.87
CA PRO A 10 -18.06 5.95 -18.56
C PRO A 10 -17.07 6.85 -17.81
N GLU A 11 -16.83 8.04 -18.34
CA GLU A 11 -16.00 9.08 -17.75
C GLU A 11 -16.76 9.64 -16.54
N PHE A 12 -16.53 9.03 -15.37
CA PHE A 12 -17.04 9.57 -14.11
C PHE A 12 -16.16 10.74 -13.70
N ASP A 13 -16.78 11.88 -13.42
CA ASP A 13 -16.10 13.02 -12.77
C ASP A 13 -15.85 12.68 -11.30
N LEU A 14 -14.84 11.84 -11.08
CA LEU A 14 -14.47 11.35 -9.76
C LEU A 14 -13.56 12.35 -9.05
N PRO A 15 -13.80 12.66 -7.77
CA PRO A 15 -12.95 13.58 -7.03
C PRO A 15 -11.54 13.00 -6.88
N ALA A 16 -10.51 13.84 -7.04
CA ALA A 16 -9.12 13.43 -6.90
C ALA A 16 -8.80 12.88 -5.49
N ARG A 17 -9.59 13.26 -4.49
CA ARG A 17 -9.47 12.82 -3.09
C ARG A 17 -10.84 12.58 -2.48
N ILE A 18 -10.94 11.58 -1.63
CA ILE A 18 -12.14 11.27 -0.85
C ILE A 18 -11.74 10.97 0.59
N ILE A 19 -12.69 11.11 1.51
CA ILE A 19 -12.64 10.45 2.83
C ILE A 19 -13.53 9.20 2.72
N TRP A 20 -12.95 8.05 2.97
CA TRP A 20 -13.65 6.77 2.94
C TRP A 20 -14.29 6.51 4.30
N GLU A 21 -15.60 6.61 4.38
CA GLU A 21 -16.35 6.64 5.65
C GLU A 21 -16.17 5.43 6.57
N PRO A 22 -16.08 4.16 6.10
CA PRO A 22 -15.94 3.03 7.01
C PRO A 22 -14.77 3.14 7.99
N ASP A 23 -13.65 3.74 7.57
CA ASP A 23 -12.45 3.90 8.41
C ASP A 23 -11.91 5.33 8.49
N ASP A 24 -12.66 6.33 8.00
CA ASP A 24 -12.29 7.74 8.02
C ASP A 24 -10.94 8.04 7.33
N LYS A 25 -10.61 7.25 6.31
CA LYS A 25 -9.31 7.32 5.64
C LYS A 25 -9.33 8.21 4.41
N GLU A 26 -8.36 9.13 4.31
CA GLU A 26 -8.13 9.88 3.07
C GLU A 26 -7.59 8.93 1.99
N MET A 27 -8.24 8.91 0.83
CA MET A 27 -7.84 8.12 -0.32
C MET A 27 -7.63 9.01 -1.54
N ILE A 28 -6.65 8.64 -2.37
CA ILE A 28 -6.24 9.37 -3.57
C ILE A 28 -6.65 8.58 -4.81
N LEU A 29 -7.26 9.26 -5.77
CA LEU A 29 -7.60 8.68 -7.08
C LEU A 29 -6.31 8.49 -7.90
N ILE A 30 -6.11 7.26 -8.34
CA ILE A 30 -5.09 6.90 -9.35
C ILE A 30 -5.82 6.63 -10.65
N GLY A 31 -5.57 7.49 -11.65
CA GLY A 31 -6.19 7.35 -12.97
C GLY A 31 -5.79 6.05 -13.66
N GLY A 32 -6.76 5.44 -14.34
CA GLY A 32 -6.53 4.26 -15.18
C GLY A 32 -5.61 4.56 -16.37
N GLY A 33 -5.12 3.50 -16.99
CA GLY A 33 -4.26 3.59 -18.16
C GLY A 33 -3.04 2.68 -18.07
N THR A 34 -2.16 2.82 -19.04
CA THR A 34 -0.94 2.01 -19.15
C THR A 34 0.25 2.71 -18.51
N PHE A 35 1.08 1.94 -17.82
CA PHE A 35 2.37 2.40 -17.27
C PHE A 35 3.42 1.31 -17.42
N THR A 36 4.69 1.70 -17.38
CA THR A 36 5.80 0.75 -17.38
C THR A 36 6.07 0.26 -15.95
N MET A 37 5.82 -1.02 -15.68
CA MET A 37 6.09 -1.69 -14.42
C MET A 37 7.47 -2.35 -14.45
N GLY A 38 8.20 -2.31 -13.33
CA GLY A 38 9.57 -2.83 -13.26
C GLY A 38 10.60 -1.90 -13.90
N ARG A 39 11.80 -2.42 -14.13
CA ARG A 39 12.92 -1.66 -14.71
C ARG A 39 14.00 -2.60 -15.27
N ASP A 40 14.57 -2.31 -16.44
CA ASP A 40 15.57 -3.16 -17.07
C ASP A 40 16.97 -3.04 -16.46
N ASP A 41 17.28 -1.90 -15.83
CA ASP A 41 18.54 -1.62 -15.15
C ASP A 41 18.57 -2.00 -13.66
N GLY A 42 17.53 -2.71 -13.19
CA GLY A 42 17.35 -3.12 -11.80
C GLY A 42 17.87 -4.54 -11.49
N PRO A 43 17.66 -4.97 -10.23
CA PRO A 43 17.85 -6.37 -9.83
C PRO A 43 16.99 -7.32 -10.65
N GLU A 44 17.37 -8.60 -10.69
CA GLU A 44 16.69 -9.64 -11.48
C GLU A 44 15.19 -9.74 -11.17
N ASN A 45 14.82 -9.63 -9.92
CA ASN A 45 13.41 -9.72 -9.49
C ASN A 45 12.56 -8.49 -9.89
N GLN A 46 13.16 -7.43 -10.44
CA GLN A 46 12.47 -6.24 -10.96
C GLN A 46 12.48 -6.18 -12.49
N ARG A 47 12.98 -7.20 -13.17
CA ARG A 47 13.17 -7.29 -14.63
C ARG A 47 12.39 -8.44 -15.25
N PRO A 48 12.04 -8.32 -16.54
CA PRO A 48 12.14 -7.13 -17.39
C PRO A 48 11.08 -6.09 -17.04
N ALA A 49 11.28 -4.84 -17.44
CA ALA A 49 10.21 -3.85 -17.47
C ALA A 49 9.15 -4.27 -18.49
N ASN A 50 7.89 -4.02 -18.20
CA ASN A 50 6.79 -4.31 -19.13
C ASN A 50 5.62 -3.35 -18.94
N GLU A 51 4.85 -3.17 -20.02
CA GLU A 51 3.65 -2.35 -20.02
C GLU A 51 2.51 -3.07 -19.32
N VAL A 52 1.89 -2.42 -18.33
CA VAL A 52 0.73 -2.91 -17.57
C VAL A 52 -0.38 -1.89 -17.66
N SER A 53 -1.59 -2.34 -18.01
CA SER A 53 -2.80 -1.51 -18.01
C SER A 53 -3.62 -1.78 -16.77
N LEU A 54 -4.05 -0.71 -16.10
CA LEU A 54 -4.89 -0.75 -14.90
C LEU A 54 -6.15 0.07 -15.11
N SER A 55 -7.25 -0.37 -14.54
CA SER A 55 -8.44 0.48 -14.33
C SER A 55 -8.15 1.51 -13.25
N ALA A 56 -8.91 2.60 -13.20
CA ALA A 56 -8.80 3.60 -12.15
C ALA A 56 -9.17 3.01 -10.77
N PHE A 57 -8.47 3.46 -9.74
CA PHE A 57 -8.71 3.02 -8.36
C PHE A 57 -8.38 4.13 -7.36
N TYR A 58 -8.90 4.01 -6.16
CA TYR A 58 -8.46 4.81 -5.03
C TYR A 58 -7.52 4.01 -4.15
N ILE A 59 -6.52 4.66 -3.60
CA ILE A 59 -5.56 4.08 -2.66
C ILE A 59 -5.47 4.95 -1.42
N ASP A 60 -5.30 4.36 -0.24
CA ASP A 60 -5.05 5.10 0.99
C ASP A 60 -3.85 6.04 0.81
N ARG A 61 -4.01 7.31 1.18
CA ARG A 61 -2.93 8.29 1.06
C ARG A 61 -1.68 7.88 1.82
N TYR A 62 -1.84 7.28 2.98
CA TYR A 62 -0.77 6.79 3.86
C TYR A 62 -1.03 5.33 4.27
N PRO A 63 0.00 4.60 4.73
CA PRO A 63 -0.20 3.31 5.37
C PRO A 63 -1.23 3.38 6.50
N VAL A 64 -1.87 2.27 6.82
CA VAL A 64 -2.78 2.16 7.98
C VAL A 64 -1.99 2.40 9.25
N THR A 65 -2.45 3.35 10.07
CA THR A 65 -1.81 3.74 11.32
C THR A 65 -2.23 2.85 12.49
N GLN A 66 -1.47 2.92 13.59
CA GLN A 66 -1.80 2.27 14.86
C GLN A 66 -3.19 2.72 15.37
N ALA A 67 -3.50 4.01 15.26
CA ALA A 67 -4.80 4.55 15.67
C ALA A 67 -5.95 4.02 14.82
N GLU A 68 -5.78 3.93 13.51
CA GLU A 68 -6.78 3.39 12.58
C GLU A 68 -7.01 1.90 12.82
N TYR A 69 -5.94 1.12 12.98
CA TYR A 69 -6.06 -0.30 13.30
C TYR A 69 -6.70 -0.53 14.68
N SER A 70 -6.51 0.39 15.63
CA SER A 70 -7.16 0.33 16.95
C SER A 70 -8.69 0.43 16.85
N ARG A 71 -9.22 1.26 15.94
CA ARG A 71 -10.66 1.32 15.70
C ARG A 71 -11.21 -0.02 15.20
N PHE A 72 -10.49 -0.68 14.30
CA PHE A 72 -10.85 -2.02 13.82
C PHE A 72 -10.87 -3.04 14.96
N VAL A 73 -9.81 -3.11 15.77
CA VAL A 73 -9.72 -4.02 16.92
C VAL A 73 -10.88 -3.79 17.90
N GLN A 74 -11.19 -2.53 18.22
CA GLN A 74 -12.29 -2.18 19.12
C GLN A 74 -13.67 -2.55 18.56
N ALA A 75 -13.86 -2.37 17.24
CA ALA A 75 -15.13 -2.66 16.59
C ALA A 75 -15.41 -4.17 16.44
N THR A 76 -14.36 -4.99 16.31
CA THR A 76 -14.47 -6.41 15.94
C THR A 76 -14.00 -7.38 17.01
N ALA A 77 -13.32 -6.91 18.06
CA ALA A 77 -12.59 -7.72 19.02
C ALA A 77 -11.50 -8.61 18.36
N TYR A 78 -10.94 -8.15 17.22
CA TYR A 78 -9.85 -8.85 16.52
C TYR A 78 -8.59 -8.89 17.40
N PRO A 79 -7.73 -9.91 17.26
CA PRO A 79 -6.49 -10.00 18.02
C PRO A 79 -5.59 -8.75 17.83
N ILE A 80 -4.97 -8.32 18.92
CA ILE A 80 -4.06 -7.17 18.91
C ILE A 80 -2.69 -7.57 18.34
N PRO A 81 -1.96 -6.65 17.67
CA PRO A 81 -0.56 -6.84 17.29
C PRO A 81 0.34 -6.95 18.54
N CYS A 82 0.58 -8.17 18.99
CA CYS A 82 1.41 -8.44 20.16
C CYS A 82 2.15 -9.76 19.99
N TYR A 83 3.42 -9.68 19.62
CA TYR A 83 4.27 -10.84 19.38
C TYR A 83 5.54 -10.77 20.22
N ARG A 84 5.93 -11.91 20.80
CA ARG A 84 7.19 -12.06 21.52
C ARG A 84 8.03 -13.11 20.80
N VAL A 85 9.07 -12.65 20.14
CA VAL A 85 10.05 -13.51 19.47
C VAL A 85 11.44 -13.18 20.01
N GLU A 86 12.20 -14.19 20.40
CA GLU A 86 13.50 -14.02 21.09
C GLU A 86 14.54 -13.24 20.25
N TRP A 87 14.47 -13.40 18.92
CA TRP A 87 15.45 -12.81 18.00
C TRP A 87 15.04 -11.44 17.45
N LEU A 88 13.82 -10.95 17.73
CA LEU A 88 13.29 -9.67 17.23
C LEU A 88 12.84 -8.81 18.41
N ASN A 89 13.40 -7.61 18.52
CA ASN A 89 12.93 -6.64 19.51
C ASN A 89 11.59 -6.02 19.07
N THR A 90 10.50 -6.62 19.51
CA THR A 90 9.14 -6.17 19.23
C THR A 90 8.58 -5.25 20.32
N HIS A 91 9.30 -5.08 21.44
CA HIS A 91 8.77 -4.47 22.66
C HIS A 91 8.15 -3.08 22.43
N GLU A 92 8.78 -2.24 21.63
CA GLU A 92 8.30 -0.87 21.39
C GLU A 92 7.09 -0.78 20.44
N TYR A 93 6.69 -1.90 19.82
CA TYR A 93 5.55 -1.98 18.88
C TYR A 93 4.41 -2.85 19.41
N ASN A 94 4.67 -3.70 20.41
CA ASN A 94 3.64 -4.53 20.99
C ASN A 94 2.55 -3.70 21.66
N TRP A 95 1.31 -4.07 21.37
CA TRP A 95 0.16 -3.50 22.06
C TRP A 95 0.05 -4.03 23.49
N SER A 96 -0.54 -3.23 24.36
CA SER A 96 -0.83 -3.64 25.74
C SER A 96 -1.88 -4.76 25.75
N THR A 97 -1.52 -5.89 26.36
CA THR A 97 -2.45 -7.01 26.56
C THR A 97 -3.49 -6.75 27.64
N GLU A 98 -3.29 -5.72 28.48
CA GLU A 98 -4.23 -5.32 29.53
C GLU A 98 -5.30 -4.37 29.00
N THR A 99 -4.89 -3.37 28.21
CA THR A 99 -5.79 -2.31 27.71
C THR A 99 -6.18 -2.49 26.25
N HIS A 100 -5.60 -3.47 25.54
CA HIS A 100 -5.79 -3.71 24.12
C HIS A 100 -5.53 -2.45 23.27
N SER A 101 -4.56 -1.63 23.68
CA SER A 101 -4.23 -0.36 23.03
C SER A 101 -2.82 -0.35 22.47
N PRO A 102 -2.60 0.41 21.37
CA PRO A 102 -1.27 0.61 20.80
C PRO A 102 -0.38 1.45 21.71
N PRO A 103 0.95 1.46 21.45
CA PRO A 103 1.87 2.40 22.11
C PRO A 103 1.42 3.86 21.91
N ALA A 104 1.23 4.60 22.99
CA ALA A 104 0.64 5.94 22.97
C ALA A 104 1.48 6.98 22.18
N ASP A 105 2.79 6.76 22.07
CA ASP A 105 3.73 7.62 21.33
C ASP A 105 3.81 7.26 19.82
N LYS A 106 3.00 6.29 19.33
CA LYS A 106 3.04 5.79 17.95
C LYS A 106 1.68 5.75 17.26
N LEU A 107 0.70 6.50 17.75
CA LEU A 107 -0.66 6.47 17.18
C LEU A 107 -0.69 6.79 15.68
N ASP A 108 0.14 7.71 15.22
CA ASP A 108 0.26 8.13 13.82
C ASP A 108 1.33 7.34 13.03
N HIS A 109 1.98 6.35 13.64
CA HIS A 109 2.93 5.48 12.96
C HIS A 109 2.18 4.36 12.24
N PRO A 110 2.76 3.75 11.19
CA PRO A 110 2.17 2.58 10.57
C PRO A 110 1.93 1.46 11.58
N VAL A 111 0.81 0.76 11.47
CA VAL A 111 0.67 -0.49 12.21
C VAL A 111 1.67 -1.50 11.66
N VAL A 112 2.34 -2.19 12.57
CA VAL A 112 3.32 -3.24 12.28
C VAL A 112 3.01 -4.48 13.13
N LEU A 113 3.76 -5.56 12.97
CA LEU A 113 3.47 -6.85 13.60
C LEU A 113 2.11 -7.41 13.16
N VAL A 114 1.78 -7.22 11.90
CA VAL A 114 0.56 -7.71 11.25
C VAL A 114 0.92 -8.66 10.11
N THR A 115 0.24 -9.79 10.05
CA THR A 115 0.34 -10.74 8.95
C THR A 115 -0.40 -10.22 7.72
N TRP A 116 -0.24 -10.91 6.58
CA TRP A 116 -1.04 -10.62 5.39
C TRP A 116 -2.54 -10.85 5.63
N GLU A 117 -2.90 -11.89 6.37
CA GLU A 117 -4.27 -12.21 6.76
C GLU A 117 -4.88 -11.14 7.67
N ASP A 118 -4.09 -10.60 8.61
CA ASP A 118 -4.50 -9.48 9.47
C ASP A 118 -4.81 -8.24 8.61
N ALA A 119 -3.95 -7.94 7.64
CA ALA A 119 -4.13 -6.82 6.72
C ALA A 119 -5.36 -7.00 5.81
N CYS A 120 -5.59 -8.23 5.30
CA CYS A 120 -6.80 -8.56 4.53
C CYS A 120 -8.07 -8.43 5.37
N THR A 121 -8.03 -8.86 6.64
CA THR A 121 -9.19 -8.78 7.55
C THR A 121 -9.55 -7.32 7.87
N TYR A 122 -8.54 -6.47 8.14
CA TYR A 122 -8.76 -5.03 8.26
C TYR A 122 -9.37 -4.44 6.98
N ALA A 123 -8.78 -4.74 5.82
CA ALA A 123 -9.26 -4.22 4.56
C ALA A 123 -10.73 -4.61 4.30
N ALA A 124 -11.10 -5.86 4.55
CA ALA A 124 -12.48 -6.33 4.42
C ALA A 124 -13.44 -5.61 5.38
N TRP A 125 -13.04 -5.39 6.64
CA TRP A 125 -13.82 -4.61 7.61
C TRP A 125 -14.05 -3.18 7.11
N ALA A 126 -13.02 -2.56 6.53
CA ALA A 126 -13.10 -1.22 5.96
C ALA A 126 -13.79 -1.18 4.58
N LEU A 127 -14.35 -2.27 4.07
CA LEU A 127 -14.92 -2.41 2.72
C LEU A 127 -13.90 -2.05 1.62
N LYS A 128 -12.65 -2.41 1.84
CA LYS A 128 -11.50 -2.22 0.95
C LYS A 128 -10.86 -3.57 0.63
N ARG A 129 -9.78 -3.53 -0.10
CA ARG A 129 -8.83 -4.64 -0.32
C ARG A 129 -7.39 -4.15 -0.24
N LEU A 130 -6.42 -5.05 -0.16
CA LEU A 130 -5.04 -4.69 -0.41
C LEU A 130 -4.87 -4.28 -1.90
N PRO A 131 -3.97 -3.35 -2.21
CA PRO A 131 -3.62 -3.07 -3.60
C PRO A 131 -2.93 -4.28 -4.23
N THR A 132 -3.10 -4.48 -5.53
CA THR A 132 -2.22 -5.36 -6.29
C THR A 132 -0.81 -4.79 -6.32
N GLU A 133 0.18 -5.62 -6.62
CA GLU A 133 1.56 -5.17 -6.79
C GLU A 133 1.67 -4.07 -7.87
N ALA A 134 0.92 -4.22 -8.95
CA ALA A 134 0.91 -3.25 -10.04
C ALA A 134 0.23 -1.93 -9.65
N GLU A 135 -0.88 -1.96 -8.93
CA GLU A 135 -1.54 -0.76 -8.40
C GLU A 135 -0.63 0.00 -7.44
N TRP A 136 0.05 -0.73 -6.55
CA TRP A 136 0.99 -0.14 -5.61
C TRP A 136 2.13 0.58 -6.35
N GLU A 137 2.77 -0.09 -7.35
CA GLU A 137 3.86 0.51 -8.12
C GLU A 137 3.39 1.72 -8.93
N ARG A 138 2.21 1.64 -9.57
CA ARG A 138 1.60 2.75 -10.30
C ARG A 138 1.35 3.97 -9.40
N ALA A 139 0.83 3.75 -8.18
CA ALA A 139 0.60 4.81 -7.20
C ALA A 139 1.91 5.45 -6.69
N ALA A 140 2.99 4.65 -6.59
CA ALA A 140 4.29 5.12 -6.12
C ALA A 140 5.05 5.96 -7.14
N ARG A 141 4.99 5.59 -8.43
CA ARG A 141 5.88 6.17 -9.45
C ARG A 141 5.20 6.90 -10.60
N GLY A 142 3.87 6.95 -10.62
CA GLY A 142 3.16 7.57 -11.75
C GLY A 142 3.33 6.79 -13.05
N THR A 143 3.39 7.51 -14.17
CA THR A 143 3.49 6.94 -15.53
C THR A 143 4.81 7.22 -16.22
N ASP A 144 5.70 8.04 -15.66
CA ASP A 144 6.93 8.48 -16.28
C ASP A 144 8.16 7.60 -15.97
N GLY A 145 7.95 6.49 -15.25
CA GLY A 145 8.99 5.51 -14.98
C GLY A 145 10.03 5.92 -13.93
N ARG A 146 9.76 6.96 -13.12
CA ARG A 146 10.66 7.45 -12.07
C ARG A 146 11.03 6.36 -11.07
N ARG A 147 12.22 6.49 -10.47
CA ARG A 147 12.75 5.49 -9.54
C ARG A 147 12.21 5.63 -8.12
N TRP A 148 11.99 6.87 -7.69
CA TRP A 148 11.38 7.21 -6.40
C TRP A 148 10.14 8.07 -6.62
N PRO A 149 9.23 8.16 -5.66
CA PRO A 149 8.01 8.97 -5.81
C PRO A 149 8.26 10.40 -6.27
N TRP A 150 9.35 11.00 -5.84
CA TRP A 150 9.75 12.38 -6.15
C TRP A 150 10.66 12.53 -7.37
N GLY A 151 11.05 11.48 -8.08
CA GLY A 151 11.91 11.55 -9.29
C GLY A 151 13.01 10.49 -9.35
N ASN A 152 14.10 10.80 -10.10
CA ASN A 152 15.17 9.85 -10.38
C ASN A 152 16.45 10.06 -9.55
N GLU A 153 16.47 11.06 -8.68
CA GLU A 153 17.56 11.29 -7.74
C GLU A 153 17.11 10.96 -6.32
N PHE A 154 17.91 10.16 -5.61
CA PHE A 154 17.61 9.82 -4.22
C PHE A 154 17.77 11.04 -3.32
N ARG A 155 16.78 11.27 -2.47
CA ARG A 155 16.78 12.32 -1.44
C ARG A 155 16.59 11.71 -0.07
N GLN A 156 17.66 11.69 0.71
CA GLN A 156 17.68 11.08 2.05
C GLN A 156 16.61 11.66 2.98
N GLU A 157 16.36 12.96 2.85
CA GLU A 157 15.39 13.71 3.67
C GLU A 157 13.93 13.51 3.27
N ALA A 158 13.67 12.80 2.16
CA ALA A 158 12.33 12.59 1.62
C ALA A 158 11.66 11.29 2.09
N CYS A 159 12.37 10.42 2.81
CA CYS A 159 11.84 9.14 3.28
C CYS A 159 12.59 8.61 4.52
N ASN A 160 11.94 7.71 5.26
CA ASN A 160 12.54 7.05 6.40
C ASN A 160 13.28 5.78 5.98
N THR A 161 14.60 5.88 5.80
CA THR A 161 15.49 4.75 5.46
C THR A 161 16.62 4.64 6.45
N TYR A 162 17.41 3.56 6.36
CA TYR A 162 18.56 3.33 7.24
C TYR A 162 19.53 4.52 7.28
N GLY A 163 19.78 5.13 6.11
CA GLY A 163 20.69 6.28 6.01
C GLY A 163 20.24 7.52 6.79
N LEU A 164 18.95 7.68 7.09
CA LEU A 164 18.46 8.78 7.91
C LEU A 164 18.74 8.60 9.42
N GLY A 165 19.08 7.35 9.84
CA GLY A 165 19.56 7.06 11.18
C GLY A 165 18.49 7.09 12.28
N ILE A 166 17.19 7.08 11.94
CA ILE A 166 16.09 7.07 12.94
C ILE A 166 15.98 5.69 13.61
N GLY A 167 16.19 4.59 12.84
CA GLY A 167 16.24 3.23 13.35
C GLY A 167 14.90 2.63 13.82
N ARG A 168 13.78 3.24 13.43
CA ARG A 168 12.41 2.83 13.78
C ARG A 168 11.39 3.51 12.85
N THR A 169 10.11 3.12 12.95
CA THR A 169 9.03 3.80 12.21
C THR A 169 8.88 5.27 12.61
N THR A 170 8.25 6.04 11.73
CA THR A 170 7.86 7.44 11.97
C THR A 170 6.39 7.62 11.68
N ALA A 171 5.82 8.76 12.09
CA ALA A 171 4.48 9.17 11.67
C ALA A 171 4.39 9.17 10.14
N VAL A 172 3.29 8.64 9.58
CA VAL A 172 3.12 8.38 8.14
C VAL A 172 3.14 9.64 7.27
N TYR A 173 2.88 10.81 7.82
CA TYR A 173 2.87 12.10 7.09
C TYR A 173 4.18 12.88 7.22
N ARG A 174 5.19 12.33 7.92
CA ARG A 174 6.41 13.07 8.30
C ARG A 174 7.16 13.66 7.10
N PHE A 175 7.15 12.97 5.98
CA PHE A 175 7.92 13.37 4.79
C PHE A 175 7.05 14.02 3.70
N SER A 176 5.75 14.14 3.93
CA SER A 176 4.85 14.85 3.01
C SER A 176 5.02 16.37 3.11
N PRO A 177 4.87 17.11 1.99
CA PRO A 177 4.61 16.61 0.64
C PRO A 177 5.87 16.23 -0.15
N HIS A 178 7.07 16.39 0.40
CA HIS A 178 8.34 16.27 -0.34
C HIS A 178 8.69 14.82 -0.73
N GLY A 179 8.14 13.84 -0.01
CA GLY A 179 8.27 12.41 -0.27
C GLY A 179 7.09 11.79 -1.01
N ASP A 180 6.06 12.59 -1.33
CA ASP A 180 4.85 12.09 -1.97
C ASP A 180 5.06 11.75 -3.44
N SER A 181 4.22 10.85 -3.96
CA SER A 181 4.13 10.50 -5.38
C SER A 181 3.53 11.66 -6.20
N PRO A 182 3.55 11.58 -7.55
CA PRO A 182 2.95 12.60 -8.40
C PRO A 182 1.49 12.88 -8.10
N GLU A 183 0.74 11.85 -7.72
CA GLU A 183 -0.67 11.95 -7.37
C GLU A 183 -0.91 12.39 -5.92
N GLY A 184 0.16 12.48 -5.09
CA GLY A 184 0.09 12.91 -3.69
C GLY A 184 -0.13 11.78 -2.69
N VAL A 185 0.25 10.55 -3.05
CA VAL A 185 0.28 9.41 -2.14
C VAL A 185 1.60 9.46 -1.36
N GLY A 186 1.50 9.53 -0.04
CA GLY A 186 2.67 9.68 0.84
C GLY A 186 3.21 8.36 1.37
N ASP A 187 4.46 8.42 1.82
CA ASP A 187 5.16 7.33 2.53
C ASP A 187 5.26 6.02 1.71
N MET A 188 5.34 6.16 0.36
CA MET A 188 5.42 5.03 -0.56
C MET A 188 6.80 4.35 -0.56
N VAL A 189 7.81 4.97 0.01
CA VAL A 189 9.18 4.45 0.04
C VAL A 189 9.79 4.68 1.42
N GLY A 190 10.34 3.61 1.99
CA GLY A 190 10.88 3.61 3.34
C GLY A 190 9.77 3.44 4.39
N ASN A 191 10.07 3.74 5.63
CA ASN A 191 9.23 3.56 6.81
C ASN A 191 8.86 2.09 7.05
N VAL A 192 7.90 1.52 6.29
CA VAL A 192 7.57 0.10 6.35
C VAL A 192 7.43 -0.50 4.96
N TRP A 193 7.80 -1.76 4.80
CA TRP A 193 7.32 -2.59 3.71
C TRP A 193 5.81 -2.71 3.78
N GLU A 194 5.15 -2.81 2.64
CA GLU A 194 3.69 -2.88 2.57
C GLU A 194 3.21 -4.15 1.88
N TRP A 195 2.29 -4.86 2.53
CA TRP A 195 1.60 -6.00 1.96
C TRP A 195 0.78 -5.61 0.73
N THR A 196 0.89 -6.41 -0.32
CA THR A 196 0.00 -6.37 -1.50
C THR A 196 -0.83 -7.65 -1.59
N SER A 197 -1.87 -7.66 -2.43
CA SER A 197 -2.67 -8.86 -2.68
C SER A 197 -1.96 -9.87 -3.58
N SER A 198 -0.97 -9.45 -4.37
CA SER A 198 -0.34 -10.27 -5.40
C SER A 198 0.58 -11.35 -4.84
N LEU A 199 0.55 -12.53 -5.42
CA LEU A 199 1.55 -13.57 -5.18
C LEU A 199 2.90 -13.18 -5.79
N TYR A 200 3.99 -13.50 -5.07
CA TYR A 200 5.34 -13.26 -5.55
C TYR A 200 5.68 -14.21 -6.71
N ARG A 201 5.65 -13.66 -7.92
CA ARG A 201 5.99 -14.39 -9.15
C ARG A 201 7.08 -13.65 -9.93
N PRO A 202 7.89 -14.34 -10.76
CA PRO A 202 8.86 -13.68 -11.63
C PRO A 202 8.19 -12.65 -12.57
N TYR A 203 8.96 -11.65 -12.98
CA TYR A 203 8.56 -10.76 -14.07
C TYR A 203 8.83 -11.43 -15.43
N PRO A 204 8.17 -11.00 -16.53
CA PRO A 204 7.29 -9.83 -16.59
C PRO A 204 6.00 -10.03 -15.80
N TYR A 205 5.44 -8.93 -15.28
CA TYR A 205 4.14 -8.97 -14.61
C TYR A 205 3.05 -9.35 -15.61
N ALA A 206 2.23 -10.35 -15.25
CA ALA A 206 1.11 -10.83 -16.07
C ALA A 206 -0.08 -11.13 -15.14
N PRO A 207 -1.14 -10.30 -15.12
CA PRO A 207 -2.25 -10.48 -14.18
C PRO A 207 -3.00 -11.82 -14.36
N GLU A 208 -2.92 -12.41 -15.58
CA GLU A 208 -3.59 -13.68 -15.92
C GLU A 208 -2.80 -14.93 -15.48
N ASP A 209 -1.60 -14.81 -14.94
CA ASP A 209 -0.77 -15.95 -14.51
C ASP A 209 -1.17 -16.52 -13.14
N GLY A 210 -2.25 -16.00 -12.56
CA GLY A 210 -2.77 -16.40 -11.27
C GLY A 210 -2.09 -15.69 -10.07
N ARG A 211 -1.25 -14.67 -10.32
CA ARG A 211 -0.66 -13.88 -9.22
C ARG A 211 -1.67 -13.07 -8.44
N GLU A 212 -2.79 -12.72 -9.06
CA GLU A 212 -3.87 -11.96 -8.43
C GLU A 212 -4.98 -12.85 -7.82
N ASP A 213 -4.76 -14.17 -7.74
CA ASP A 213 -5.69 -15.08 -7.09
C ASP A 213 -5.63 -14.88 -5.56
N PRO A 214 -6.72 -14.41 -4.91
CA PRO A 214 -6.75 -14.20 -3.46
C PRO A 214 -6.62 -15.50 -2.66
N GLU A 215 -7.06 -16.63 -3.22
CA GLU A 215 -6.98 -17.96 -2.62
C GLU A 215 -5.68 -18.70 -3.02
N GLY A 216 -4.86 -18.10 -3.88
CA GLY A 216 -3.64 -18.69 -4.39
C GLY A 216 -2.62 -18.93 -3.27
N GLN A 217 -1.98 -20.10 -3.30
CA GLN A 217 -0.96 -20.47 -2.34
C GLN A 217 0.40 -19.91 -2.72
N GLY A 218 1.16 -19.43 -1.75
CA GLY A 218 2.50 -18.89 -1.93
C GLY A 218 2.71 -17.58 -1.19
N TRP A 219 3.90 -17.04 -1.31
CA TRP A 219 4.28 -15.80 -0.66
C TRP A 219 3.63 -14.59 -1.37
N ARG A 220 3.21 -13.62 -0.58
CA ARG A 220 2.66 -12.35 -1.09
C ARG A 220 3.78 -11.33 -1.25
N VAL A 221 3.60 -10.42 -2.19
CA VAL A 221 4.60 -9.38 -2.48
C VAL A 221 4.56 -8.29 -1.42
N LEU A 222 5.74 -7.90 -0.94
CA LEU A 222 6.00 -6.69 -0.17
C LEU A 222 6.62 -5.62 -1.04
N ARG A 223 6.25 -4.36 -0.82
CA ARG A 223 6.69 -3.22 -1.62
C ARG A 223 7.22 -2.06 -0.75
N GLY A 224 8.09 -1.22 -1.34
CA GLY A 224 8.47 0.11 -0.84
C GLY A 224 9.75 0.18 -0.01
N GLY A 225 10.21 -0.90 0.58
CA GLY A 225 11.32 -0.83 1.55
C GLY A 225 10.88 -0.32 2.91
N SER A 226 11.82 -0.19 3.84
CA SER A 226 11.50 0.22 5.20
C SER A 226 12.59 1.08 5.83
N TRP A 227 12.39 1.54 7.07
CA TRP A 227 13.38 2.25 7.88
C TRP A 227 14.70 1.48 8.07
N PHE A 228 14.69 0.18 7.86
CA PHE A 228 15.86 -0.69 7.99
C PHE A 228 16.66 -0.84 6.68
N ASN A 229 16.08 -0.44 5.54
CA ASN A 229 16.69 -0.60 4.22
C ASN A 229 17.42 0.65 3.77
N ASP A 230 18.42 0.45 2.90
CA ASP A 230 19.08 1.52 2.18
C ASP A 230 18.30 1.93 0.91
N GLN A 231 18.82 2.92 0.18
CA GLN A 231 18.20 3.44 -1.04
C GLN A 231 18.04 2.39 -2.17
N THR A 232 18.74 1.27 -2.13
CA THR A 232 18.64 0.24 -3.17
C THR A 232 17.40 -0.62 -2.99
N MET A 233 17.04 -0.90 -1.73
CA MET A 233 15.83 -1.62 -1.35
C MET A 233 14.63 -0.70 -1.08
N ALA A 234 14.87 0.61 -0.91
CA ALA A 234 13.83 1.61 -0.71
C ALA A 234 13.62 2.39 -2.02
N SER A 235 12.87 1.81 -2.95
CA SER A 235 12.51 2.40 -4.23
C SER A 235 11.11 1.96 -4.68
N ALA A 236 10.51 2.70 -5.63
CA ALA A 236 9.18 2.39 -6.12
C ALA A 236 9.09 1.04 -6.85
N THR A 237 10.22 0.49 -7.34
CA THR A 237 10.28 -0.83 -8.00
C THR A 237 10.77 -1.94 -7.09
N ALA A 238 11.23 -1.63 -5.86
CA ALA A 238 11.69 -2.64 -4.92
C ALA A 238 10.55 -3.59 -4.54
N ARG A 239 10.85 -4.88 -4.55
CA ARG A 239 9.93 -5.93 -4.19
C ARG A 239 10.65 -7.01 -3.37
N LEU A 240 9.91 -7.59 -2.44
CA LEU A 240 10.38 -8.66 -1.58
C LEU A 240 9.28 -9.72 -1.46
N ASP A 241 9.65 -10.98 -1.31
CA ASP A 241 8.72 -12.04 -0.94
C ASP A 241 8.36 -11.95 0.55
N GLY A 242 7.10 -12.07 0.84
CA GLY A 242 6.58 -12.07 2.20
C GLY A 242 6.67 -13.46 2.85
N ASP A 243 7.85 -14.08 2.82
CA ASP A 243 8.11 -15.36 3.49
C ASP A 243 8.01 -15.23 5.02
N PHE A 244 8.09 -14.02 5.51
CA PHE A 244 8.13 -13.71 6.94
C PHE A 244 6.78 -13.21 7.43
N VAL A 245 6.31 -13.80 8.50
CA VAL A 245 4.92 -13.70 8.95
C VAL A 245 4.60 -12.34 9.60
N PHE A 246 5.58 -11.65 10.20
CA PHE A 246 5.43 -10.34 10.83
C PHE A 246 6.77 -9.75 11.25
N PHE A 247 6.93 -8.44 11.00
CA PHE A 247 8.12 -7.69 11.40
C PHE A 247 7.76 -6.31 11.92
N THR A 248 8.70 -5.71 12.64
CA THR A 248 8.59 -4.33 13.13
C THR A 248 8.70 -3.27 12.03
N ASN A 249 8.84 -3.69 10.80
CA ASN A 249 9.00 -2.86 9.61
C ASN A 249 8.13 -3.32 8.42
N VAL A 250 7.03 -4.04 8.68
CA VAL A 250 6.04 -4.44 7.69
C VAL A 250 4.67 -3.98 8.16
N GLY A 251 3.96 -3.24 7.30
CA GLY A 251 2.61 -2.76 7.46
C GLY A 251 1.82 -2.92 6.16
N PHE A 252 0.83 -2.07 5.92
CA PHE A 252 0.01 -2.12 4.72
C PHE A 252 -0.78 -0.82 4.51
N ARG A 253 -1.33 -0.67 3.29
CA ARG A 253 -2.38 0.28 2.93
C ARG A 253 -3.45 -0.42 2.12
N CYS A 254 -4.62 0.22 1.94
CA CYS A 254 -5.73 -0.37 1.22
C CYS A 254 -6.05 0.38 -0.06
N ALA A 255 -6.81 -0.29 -0.94
CA ALA A 255 -7.30 0.27 -2.18
C ALA A 255 -8.80 -0.09 -2.39
N VAL A 256 -9.47 0.70 -3.24
CA VAL A 256 -10.86 0.48 -3.67
C VAL A 256 -10.94 0.74 -5.18
N PRO A 257 -11.58 -0.12 -5.98
CA PRO A 257 -11.84 0.18 -7.38
C PRO A 257 -12.64 1.48 -7.54
N ALA A 258 -12.28 2.31 -8.52
CA ALA A 258 -12.95 3.61 -8.72
C ALA A 258 -14.44 3.45 -9.04
N GLU A 259 -14.85 2.37 -9.70
CA GLU A 259 -16.24 2.01 -9.98
C GLU A 259 -17.09 1.81 -8.72
N VAL A 260 -16.50 1.26 -7.65
CA VAL A 260 -17.19 1.09 -6.35
C VAL A 260 -17.49 2.46 -5.73
N VAL A 261 -16.52 3.38 -5.79
CA VAL A 261 -16.70 4.76 -5.30
C VAL A 261 -17.74 5.49 -6.14
N ALA A 262 -17.68 5.36 -7.47
CA ALA A 262 -18.66 5.96 -8.39
C ALA A 262 -20.09 5.48 -8.07
N ALA A 263 -20.28 4.19 -7.84
CA ALA A 263 -21.58 3.63 -7.47
C ALA A 263 -22.10 4.15 -6.13
N ALA A 264 -21.21 4.28 -5.12
CA ALA A 264 -21.55 4.83 -3.82
C ALA A 264 -22.01 6.29 -3.91
N LEU A 265 -21.30 7.14 -4.67
CA LEU A 265 -21.65 8.54 -4.87
C LEU A 265 -22.99 8.71 -5.58
N GLN A 266 -23.29 7.88 -6.58
CA GLN A 266 -24.59 7.90 -7.29
C GLN A 266 -25.76 7.47 -6.39
N GLY A 267 -25.53 6.46 -5.51
CA GLY A 267 -26.54 6.02 -4.53
C GLY A 267 -26.90 7.09 -3.48
N CYS A 268 -25.94 7.94 -3.11
CA CYS A 268 -26.19 9.07 -2.22
C CYS A 268 -27.01 10.16 -2.92
N ALA A 269 -26.66 10.52 -4.16
CA ALA A 269 -27.38 11.58 -4.91
C ALA A 269 -28.86 11.24 -5.18
N GLN A 270 -29.23 9.97 -5.24
CA GLN A 270 -30.63 9.51 -5.42
C GLN A 270 -31.47 9.52 -4.14
N LYS A 271 -30.84 9.58 -2.96
CA LYS A 271 -31.55 9.63 -1.67
C LYS A 271 -31.90 11.06 -1.26
N ASP A 272 -31.22 12.05 -1.83
CA ASP A 272 -31.41 13.48 -1.53
C ASP A 272 -32.34 14.19 -2.55
N SER A 273 -32.87 13.46 -3.50
CA SER A 273 -33.82 13.92 -4.52
C SER A 273 -35.24 13.34 -4.28
#